data_90e60a95743c3c1cf8e30206c760c0fd
#
_entry.id   90e60a95743c3c1cf8e30206c760c0fd
#
_cell.length_a   1.000
_cell.length_b   1.000
_cell.length_c   1.000
_cell.angle_alpha   90.00
_cell.angle_beta   90.00
_cell.angle_gamma   90.00
#
_symmetry.space_group_name_H-M   'P 1'
#
loop_
_entity.id
_entity.type
_entity.pdbx_description
1 polymer ?
#
loop_
_entity_poly.entity_id
_entity_poly.type
_entity_poly.pdbx_seq_one_letter_code
_entity_poly.pdbx_strand_id
1 'polypeptide(L)'
;IEDRPGLLALKIDPDTHQPVPYVVPGGRFNEMYGWDSYFIGLGLIAHDQYELARGMLENMAYQIRHYGRMLNANRSYYLSRSQPPFYTPYLRAILDAYGDRVPLAWIREHLGIAIDEYENVWMNPQTHLTNTGLSRYYGEGKGRPKETEPGHFDFELKKYADRHGLDVREFERRYDSGEIVEPELDNWFVHDRSMRESGLDTTTRFDGVCASLACVDLNSILYRVETDLAALTDLYMAGEFTWRGASYPSGHWRAQAEKRRQLMKTFLWNEADGTWYDWNIDTQRQQPFVSASNLMPLWAGAATPEEARRAVASQLPQLLKSGGIASTGPIDKHNQPGPERQWDAPYGWAPHQIMIWEGLRRYGYDAQAQQAAFAWLRMLVRAAIEYNGLITEKFNVEKQSHKVDAEYGNVGARFEYVPAGGFGWTNTSFLLGLGYLSDAQKAELDALAG
;
A
#
# COMPACT_ATOMS: atom_id res chain seq x y z
N ILE A 1 0.63 -19.44 20.06
CA ILE A 1 1.24 -18.37 19.23
C ILE A 1 0.39 -17.11 19.30
N GLU A 2 -0.95 -17.24 19.17
CA GLU A 2 -1.86 -16.09 19.19
C GLU A 2 -1.90 -15.35 20.54
N ASP A 3 -1.74 -16.05 21.64
CA ASP A 3 -1.75 -15.46 22.99
C ASP A 3 -0.45 -14.73 23.35
N ARG A 4 0.62 -14.98 22.61
CA ARG A 4 1.94 -14.34 22.78
C ARG A 4 2.60 -14.13 21.41
N PRO A 5 2.16 -13.14 20.65
CA PRO A 5 2.73 -12.89 19.32
C PRO A 5 4.21 -12.52 19.42
N GLY A 6 5.03 -13.24 18.64
CA GLY A 6 6.47 -13.01 18.57
C GLY A 6 6.90 -12.42 17.24
N LEU A 7 8.10 -11.84 17.20
CA LEU A 7 8.77 -11.50 15.95
C LEU A 7 9.13 -12.78 15.20
N LEU A 8 8.86 -12.78 13.90
CA LEU A 8 9.25 -13.84 13.00
C LEU A 8 10.69 -13.63 12.53
N ALA A 9 11.42 -14.73 12.36
CA ALA A 9 12.78 -14.70 11.85
C ALA A 9 12.81 -14.08 10.44
N LEU A 10 13.88 -13.36 10.17
CA LEU A 10 14.27 -12.86 8.87
C LEU A 10 15.61 -13.47 8.44
N LYS A 11 16.14 -13.03 7.32
CA LYS A 11 17.35 -13.60 6.74
C LYS A 11 18.57 -13.45 7.67
N ILE A 12 19.34 -14.52 7.80
CA ILE A 12 20.68 -14.53 8.37
C ILE A 12 21.66 -14.61 7.20
N ASP A 13 22.66 -13.75 7.20
CA ASP A 13 23.73 -13.79 6.22
C ASP A 13 24.57 -15.06 6.45
N PRO A 14 24.75 -15.92 5.43
CA PRO A 14 25.41 -17.22 5.61
C PRO A 14 26.93 -17.09 5.87
N ASP A 15 27.56 -16.00 5.44
CA ASP A 15 29.01 -15.81 5.58
C ASP A 15 29.36 -15.20 6.93
N THR A 16 28.60 -14.22 7.37
CA THR A 16 28.85 -13.49 8.61
C THR A 16 28.10 -14.06 9.80
N HIS A 17 27.07 -14.89 9.59
CA HIS A 17 26.14 -15.39 10.60
C HIS A 17 25.40 -14.27 11.38
N GLN A 18 25.32 -13.08 10.80
CA GLN A 18 24.59 -11.94 11.36
C GLN A 18 23.23 -11.77 10.69
N PRO A 19 22.23 -11.24 11.41
CA PRO A 19 20.95 -10.85 10.77
C PRO A 19 21.19 -9.83 9.66
N VAL A 20 20.54 -10.04 8.51
CA VAL A 20 20.51 -9.02 7.45
C VAL A 20 19.71 -7.82 7.96
N PRO A 21 20.31 -6.61 7.95
CA PRO A 21 19.65 -5.44 8.54
C PRO A 21 18.44 -5.00 7.72
N TYR A 22 17.49 -4.38 8.41
CA TYR A 22 16.33 -3.72 7.79
C TYR A 22 16.00 -2.42 8.53
N VAL A 23 15.24 -1.57 7.86
CA VAL A 23 14.75 -0.30 8.41
C VAL A 23 13.27 -0.46 8.74
N VAL A 24 12.88 -0.05 9.95
CA VAL A 24 11.48 -0.02 10.39
C VAL A 24 10.80 1.27 9.91
N PRO A 25 9.46 1.30 9.77
CA PRO A 25 8.76 2.51 9.36
C PRO A 25 9.02 3.72 10.26
N GLY A 26 9.08 3.50 11.56
CA GLY A 26 9.23 4.54 12.57
C GLY A 26 7.99 4.68 13.44
N GLY A 27 7.98 5.68 14.33
CA GLY A 27 6.90 5.84 15.28
C GLY A 27 6.77 4.62 16.19
N ARG A 28 5.57 4.06 16.27
CA ARG A 28 5.26 2.84 17.03
C ARG A 28 5.60 1.53 16.33
N PHE A 29 6.01 1.57 15.07
CA PHE A 29 6.24 0.39 14.24
C PHE A 29 7.69 -0.08 14.33
N ASN A 30 7.90 -1.21 15.00
CA ASN A 30 9.22 -1.80 15.25
C ASN A 30 9.48 -3.06 14.42
N GLU A 31 8.54 -3.44 13.57
CA GLU A 31 8.62 -4.57 12.66
C GLU A 31 9.02 -4.11 11.26
N MET A 32 9.44 -5.05 10.43
CA MET A 32 9.57 -4.85 9.00
C MET A 32 8.20 -5.00 8.34
N TYR A 33 7.64 -3.93 7.81
CA TYR A 33 6.38 -3.93 7.07
C TYR A 33 6.62 -4.08 5.58
N GLY A 34 5.71 -4.79 4.89
CA GLY A 34 5.88 -5.19 3.50
C GLY A 34 6.01 -4.01 2.52
N TRP A 35 4.93 -3.30 2.23
CA TRP A 35 4.94 -2.22 1.24
C TRP A 35 5.72 -0.98 1.71
N ASP A 36 5.77 -0.72 3.03
CA ASP A 36 6.62 0.33 3.61
C ASP A 36 8.08 0.17 3.19
N SER A 37 8.55 -1.08 3.17
CA SER A 37 9.92 -1.41 2.78
C SER A 37 10.26 -0.96 1.36
N TYR A 38 9.30 -0.97 0.43
CA TYR A 38 9.50 -0.43 -0.91
C TYR A 38 9.73 1.09 -0.87
N PHE A 39 8.84 1.83 -0.21
CA PHE A 39 8.96 3.29 -0.16
C PHE A 39 10.20 3.73 0.62
N ILE A 40 10.51 3.10 1.76
CA ILE A 40 11.77 3.31 2.50
C ILE A 40 12.96 3.01 1.60
N GLY A 41 12.90 1.90 0.86
CA GLY A 41 13.94 1.45 -0.05
C GLY A 41 14.25 2.46 -1.16
N LEU A 42 13.23 3.14 -1.70
CA LEU A 42 13.44 4.24 -2.66
C LEU A 42 14.26 5.38 -2.05
N GLY A 43 14.03 5.69 -0.78
CA GLY A 43 14.84 6.68 -0.04
C GLY A 43 16.28 6.21 0.19
N LEU A 44 16.46 4.94 0.54
CA LEU A 44 17.80 4.35 0.69
C LEU A 44 18.57 4.36 -0.63
N ILE A 45 17.92 4.04 -1.75
CA ILE A 45 18.51 4.11 -3.09
C ILE A 45 18.93 5.55 -3.42
N ALA A 46 18.06 6.52 -3.16
CA ALA A 46 18.36 7.93 -3.42
C ALA A 46 19.52 8.47 -2.59
N HIS A 47 19.83 7.86 -1.45
CA HIS A 47 20.98 8.14 -0.61
C HIS A 47 22.18 7.19 -0.83
N ASP A 48 22.18 6.41 -1.90
CA ASP A 48 23.20 5.39 -2.22
C ASP A 48 23.50 4.40 -1.07
N GLN A 49 22.47 4.03 -0.30
CA GLN A 49 22.57 3.05 0.78
C GLN A 49 22.30 1.63 0.24
N TYR A 50 23.16 1.18 -0.70
CA TYR A 50 22.97 -0.07 -1.44
C TYR A 50 22.75 -1.29 -0.54
N GLU A 51 23.61 -1.49 0.46
CA GLU A 51 23.54 -2.70 1.30
C GLU A 51 22.26 -2.76 2.12
N LEU A 52 21.77 -1.62 2.62
CA LEU A 52 20.50 -1.56 3.34
C LEU A 52 19.32 -1.78 2.39
N ALA A 53 19.32 -1.13 1.21
CA ALA A 53 18.26 -1.31 0.22
C ALA A 53 18.18 -2.77 -0.24
N ARG A 54 19.33 -3.38 -0.54
CA ARG A 54 19.41 -4.80 -0.90
C ARG A 54 18.97 -5.70 0.24
N GLY A 55 19.43 -5.43 1.48
CA GLY A 55 19.07 -6.21 2.67
C GLY A 55 17.57 -6.23 2.94
N MET A 56 16.88 -5.10 2.73
CA MET A 56 15.42 -5.05 2.85
C MET A 56 14.73 -5.96 1.83
N LEU A 57 15.15 -5.94 0.56
CA LEU A 57 14.60 -6.85 -0.46
C LEU A 57 14.89 -8.32 -0.13
N GLU A 58 16.09 -8.63 0.36
CA GLU A 58 16.46 -10.00 0.77
C GLU A 58 15.61 -10.51 1.93
N ASN A 59 15.24 -9.65 2.87
CA ASN A 59 14.31 -10.00 3.94
C ASN A 59 12.88 -10.21 3.44
N MET A 60 12.40 -9.43 2.45
CA MET A 60 11.13 -9.70 1.77
C MET A 60 11.17 -11.05 1.04
N ALA A 61 12.26 -11.34 0.33
CA ALA A 61 12.48 -12.63 -0.33
C ALA A 61 12.46 -13.80 0.65
N TYR A 62 13.07 -13.63 1.82
CA TYR A 62 13.04 -14.62 2.90
C TYR A 62 11.60 -14.90 3.35
N GLN A 63 10.77 -13.86 3.54
CA GLN A 63 9.38 -14.03 3.92
C GLN A 63 8.59 -14.80 2.86
N ILE A 64 8.72 -14.46 1.58
CA ILE A 64 8.04 -15.15 0.49
C ILE A 64 8.43 -16.64 0.46
N ARG A 65 9.72 -16.97 0.63
CA ARG A 65 10.22 -18.35 0.61
C ARG A 65 9.79 -19.19 1.81
N HIS A 66 9.82 -18.63 3.00
CA HIS A 66 9.67 -19.38 4.25
C HIS A 66 8.27 -19.29 4.84
N TYR A 67 7.54 -18.21 4.56
CA TYR A 67 6.17 -18.00 5.04
C TYR A 67 5.13 -18.04 3.89
N GLY A 68 5.58 -18.21 2.64
CA GLY A 68 4.73 -18.35 1.45
C GLY A 68 4.22 -17.03 0.87
N ARG A 69 4.53 -15.91 1.50
CA ARG A 69 4.12 -14.56 1.06
C ARG A 69 4.99 -13.49 1.70
N MET A 70 5.04 -12.30 1.11
CA MET A 70 5.48 -11.11 1.80
C MET A 70 4.42 -10.77 2.85
N LEU A 71 4.79 -10.82 4.13
CA LEU A 71 3.85 -10.61 5.22
C LEU A 71 3.52 -9.10 5.38
N ASN A 72 2.35 -8.82 5.95
CA ASN A 72 2.01 -7.47 6.37
C ASN A 72 3.11 -6.87 7.25
N ALA A 73 3.58 -7.64 8.26
CA ALA A 73 4.83 -7.40 8.97
C ALA A 73 5.39 -8.73 9.51
N ASN A 74 6.66 -8.74 9.95
CA ASN A 74 7.32 -9.92 10.47
C ASN A 74 6.90 -10.27 11.91
N ARG A 75 5.58 -10.40 12.13
CA ARG A 75 4.99 -10.82 13.40
C ARG A 75 4.03 -12.01 13.23
N SER A 76 3.97 -12.89 14.20
CA SER A 76 3.27 -14.17 14.08
C SER A 76 1.77 -14.07 13.79
N TYR A 77 1.09 -13.00 14.18
CA TYR A 77 -0.32 -12.81 13.85
C TYR A 77 -0.55 -12.36 12.39
N TYR A 78 0.51 -12.04 11.64
CA TYR A 78 0.42 -11.69 10.21
C TYR A 78 0.68 -12.86 9.25
N LEU A 79 0.87 -14.09 9.75
CA LEU A 79 1.17 -15.26 8.90
C LEU A 79 0.11 -15.56 7.83
N SER A 80 -1.13 -15.14 8.03
CA SER A 80 -2.24 -15.35 7.11
C SER A 80 -2.50 -14.18 6.15
N ARG A 81 -1.71 -13.09 6.23
CA ARG A 81 -2.01 -11.85 5.50
C ARG A 81 -0.77 -11.23 4.88
N SER A 82 -0.90 -10.85 3.60
CA SER A 82 0.12 -10.12 2.85
C SER A 82 -0.04 -8.59 3.01
N GLN A 83 0.67 -7.85 2.19
CA GLN A 83 0.48 -6.44 1.85
C GLN A 83 0.61 -6.25 0.34
N PRO A 84 0.30 -5.07 -0.23
CA PRO A 84 0.38 -4.85 -1.68
C PRO A 84 1.72 -5.30 -2.29
N PRO A 85 1.73 -5.93 -3.49
CA PRO A 85 2.87 -6.64 -4.06
C PRO A 85 3.97 -5.73 -4.60
N PHE A 86 4.65 -5.03 -3.73
CA PHE A 86 5.76 -4.13 -4.10
C PHE A 86 7.14 -4.82 -4.18
N TYR A 87 7.21 -6.13 -3.99
CA TYR A 87 8.48 -6.86 -4.11
C TYR A 87 9.13 -6.69 -5.50
N THR A 88 8.37 -6.95 -6.58
CA THR A 88 8.89 -6.82 -7.95
C THR A 88 9.21 -5.37 -8.33
N PRO A 89 8.37 -4.35 -8.06
CA PRO A 89 8.74 -2.95 -8.24
C PRO A 89 9.99 -2.55 -7.45
N TYR A 90 10.21 -3.11 -6.26
CA TYR A 90 11.41 -2.84 -5.48
C TYR A 90 12.66 -3.51 -6.08
N LEU A 91 12.56 -4.76 -6.50
CA LEU A 91 13.62 -5.44 -7.27
C LEU A 91 14.00 -4.61 -8.49
N ARG A 92 13.01 -4.11 -9.24
CA ARG A 92 13.22 -3.25 -10.39
C ARG A 92 13.99 -1.97 -10.01
N ALA A 93 13.59 -1.29 -8.95
CA ALA A 93 14.24 -0.05 -8.50
C ALA A 93 15.72 -0.28 -8.10
N ILE A 94 16.02 -1.39 -7.41
CA ILE A 94 17.40 -1.77 -7.08
C ILE A 94 18.22 -2.04 -8.35
N LEU A 95 17.66 -2.77 -9.31
CA LEU A 95 18.39 -3.11 -10.54
C LEU A 95 18.56 -1.91 -11.47
N ASP A 96 17.62 -0.98 -11.52
CA ASP A 96 17.78 0.28 -12.26
C ASP A 96 18.89 1.16 -11.69
N ALA A 97 19.08 1.16 -10.36
CA ALA A 97 20.10 1.95 -9.69
C ALA A 97 21.48 1.26 -9.65
N TYR A 98 21.52 -0.06 -9.50
CA TYR A 98 22.72 -0.80 -9.14
C TYR A 98 22.96 -2.06 -9.98
N GLY A 99 22.28 -2.24 -11.10
CA GLY A 99 22.30 -3.50 -11.87
C GLY A 99 23.69 -4.01 -12.20
N ASP A 100 24.63 -3.11 -12.52
CA ASP A 100 26.03 -3.45 -12.81
C ASP A 100 26.83 -4.01 -11.61
N ARG A 101 26.31 -3.76 -10.39
CA ARG A 101 26.92 -4.22 -9.12
C ARG A 101 26.32 -5.55 -8.63
N VAL A 102 25.21 -5.99 -9.22
CA VAL A 102 24.42 -7.12 -8.72
C VAL A 102 24.78 -8.40 -9.47
N PRO A 103 25.18 -9.49 -8.78
CA PRO A 103 25.48 -10.76 -9.44
C PRO A 103 24.27 -11.35 -10.18
N LEU A 104 24.49 -11.86 -11.41
CA LEU A 104 23.42 -12.45 -12.22
C LEU A 104 22.70 -13.60 -11.51
N ALA A 105 23.42 -14.41 -10.72
CA ALA A 105 22.83 -15.48 -9.92
C ALA A 105 21.81 -14.95 -8.91
N TRP A 106 22.10 -13.83 -8.26
CA TRP A 106 21.20 -13.14 -7.36
C TRP A 106 19.95 -12.62 -8.10
N ILE A 107 20.13 -12.01 -9.27
CA ILE A 107 19.02 -11.52 -10.09
C ILE A 107 18.08 -12.68 -10.49
N ARG A 108 18.65 -13.81 -10.93
CA ARG A 108 17.87 -15.03 -11.28
C ARG A 108 17.04 -15.53 -10.09
N GLU A 109 17.64 -15.58 -8.92
CA GLU A 109 16.98 -16.00 -7.70
C GLU A 109 15.81 -15.10 -7.37
N HIS A 110 16.01 -13.80 -7.38
CA HIS A 110 14.98 -12.81 -7.01
C HIS A 110 13.87 -12.69 -8.07
N LEU A 111 14.16 -12.89 -9.36
CA LEU A 111 13.14 -13.05 -10.39
C LEU A 111 12.25 -14.26 -10.12
N GLY A 112 12.86 -15.40 -9.75
CA GLY A 112 12.09 -16.61 -9.41
C GLY A 112 11.20 -16.42 -8.19
N ILE A 113 11.67 -15.70 -7.16
CA ILE A 113 10.87 -15.39 -5.97
C ILE A 113 9.70 -14.44 -6.31
N ALA A 114 9.93 -13.47 -7.21
CA ALA A 114 8.87 -12.59 -7.69
C ALA A 114 7.76 -13.38 -8.41
N ILE A 115 8.13 -14.39 -9.19
CA ILE A 115 7.17 -15.31 -9.83
C ILE A 115 6.42 -16.14 -8.79
N ASP A 116 7.13 -16.67 -7.78
CA ASP A 116 6.50 -17.44 -6.69
C ASP A 116 5.45 -16.59 -5.95
N GLU A 117 5.74 -15.34 -5.62
CA GLU A 117 4.77 -14.43 -4.98
C GLU A 117 3.57 -14.16 -5.90
N TYR A 118 3.83 -13.82 -7.17
CA TYR A 118 2.78 -13.52 -8.13
C TYR A 118 1.82 -14.70 -8.31
N GLU A 119 2.32 -15.90 -8.57
CA GLU A 119 1.49 -17.07 -8.85
C GLU A 119 0.80 -17.63 -7.59
N ASN A 120 1.54 -17.75 -6.49
CA ASN A 120 1.04 -18.45 -5.31
C ASN A 120 0.15 -17.59 -4.41
N VAL A 121 0.30 -16.27 -4.46
CA VAL A 121 -0.52 -15.33 -3.66
C VAL A 121 -1.54 -14.65 -4.57
N TRP A 122 -1.08 -13.78 -5.46
CA TRP A 122 -1.95 -12.82 -6.14
C TRP A 122 -2.79 -13.41 -7.27
N MET A 123 -2.33 -14.51 -7.89
CA MET A 123 -3.04 -15.26 -8.91
C MET A 123 -3.66 -16.58 -8.39
N ASN A 124 -3.71 -16.73 -7.06
CA ASN A 124 -4.32 -17.92 -6.45
C ASN A 124 -5.85 -17.88 -6.61
N PRO A 125 -6.47 -18.85 -7.34
CA PRO A 125 -7.90 -18.85 -7.60
C PRO A 125 -8.76 -19.16 -6.36
N GLN A 126 -8.18 -19.66 -5.28
CA GLN A 126 -8.90 -19.96 -4.05
C GLN A 126 -9.07 -18.73 -3.15
N THR A 127 -8.21 -17.71 -3.32
CA THR A 127 -8.18 -16.53 -2.46
C THR A 127 -8.27 -15.23 -3.25
N HIS A 128 -7.23 -14.87 -3.99
CA HIS A 128 -7.06 -13.53 -4.56
C HIS A 128 -7.62 -13.38 -5.97
N LEU A 129 -7.46 -14.40 -6.85
CA LEU A 129 -7.94 -14.31 -8.22
C LEU A 129 -9.46 -14.46 -8.28
N THR A 130 -10.15 -13.48 -8.84
CA THR A 130 -11.61 -13.49 -8.98
C THR A 130 -12.08 -14.12 -10.31
N ASN A 131 -13.37 -14.35 -10.43
CA ASN A 131 -14.00 -14.86 -11.67
C ASN A 131 -13.91 -13.88 -12.86
N THR A 132 -13.59 -12.59 -12.61
CA THR A 132 -13.32 -11.63 -13.68
C THR A 132 -11.94 -11.79 -14.29
N GLY A 133 -11.04 -12.57 -13.67
CA GLY A 133 -9.62 -12.66 -14.02
C GLY A 133 -8.77 -11.53 -13.44
N LEU A 134 -9.36 -10.59 -12.69
CA LEU A 134 -8.68 -9.60 -11.87
C LEU A 134 -8.52 -10.10 -10.44
N SER A 135 -7.59 -9.50 -9.70
CA SER A 135 -7.31 -9.88 -8.32
C SER A 135 -7.99 -8.95 -7.31
N ARG A 136 -8.23 -9.48 -6.12
CA ARG A 136 -8.77 -8.78 -4.93
C ARG A 136 -7.80 -8.91 -3.76
N TYR A 137 -7.95 -8.09 -2.75
CA TYR A 137 -7.37 -8.34 -1.44
C TYR A 137 -8.20 -9.39 -0.69
N TYR A 138 -7.52 -10.30 0.01
CA TYR A 138 -8.20 -11.38 0.72
C TYR A 138 -7.41 -11.85 1.95
N GLY A 139 -7.71 -11.25 3.10
CA GLY A 139 -7.12 -11.64 4.39
C GLY A 139 -7.75 -12.91 4.94
N GLU A 140 -7.01 -14.01 4.92
CA GLU A 140 -7.43 -15.30 5.48
C GLU A 140 -7.59 -15.26 7.00
N GLY A 141 -8.35 -16.18 7.56
CA GLY A 141 -8.56 -16.34 9.00
C GLY A 141 -10.00 -16.18 9.45
N LYS A 142 -10.23 -16.24 10.77
CA LYS A 142 -11.54 -16.10 11.41
C LYS A 142 -11.50 -15.04 12.52
N GLY A 143 -12.64 -14.43 12.78
CA GLY A 143 -12.83 -13.45 13.84
C GLY A 143 -12.03 -12.17 13.60
N ARG A 144 -11.89 -11.37 14.63
CA ARG A 144 -11.25 -10.07 14.56
C ARG A 144 -9.72 -10.16 14.46
N PRO A 145 -9.08 -9.22 13.76
CA PRO A 145 -7.63 -9.08 13.75
C PRO A 145 -7.07 -8.88 15.16
N LYS A 146 -5.99 -9.59 15.48
CA LYS A 146 -5.39 -9.60 16.83
C LYS A 146 -4.45 -8.43 17.11
N GLU A 147 -4.05 -7.69 16.06
CA GLU A 147 -3.14 -6.53 16.15
C GLU A 147 -3.83 -5.24 16.54
N THR A 148 -5.15 -5.24 16.65
CA THR A 148 -5.93 -4.03 16.94
C THR A 148 -5.97 -3.70 18.42
N GLU A 149 -6.04 -2.41 18.74
CA GLU A 149 -6.15 -1.93 20.10
C GLU A 149 -7.54 -2.23 20.69
N PRO A 150 -7.64 -2.34 22.02
CA PRO A 150 -8.92 -2.48 22.69
C PRO A 150 -9.87 -1.31 22.32
N GLY A 151 -11.07 -1.64 21.91
CA GLY A 151 -12.08 -0.65 21.53
C GLY A 151 -12.13 -0.29 20.05
N HIS A 152 -11.18 -0.76 19.27
CA HIS A 152 -11.12 -0.46 17.84
C HIS A 152 -12.42 -0.81 17.09
N PHE A 153 -13.04 -1.93 17.44
CA PHE A 153 -14.25 -2.44 16.81
C PHE A 153 -15.54 -2.11 17.56
N ASP A 154 -15.51 -1.27 18.60
CA ASP A 154 -16.68 -1.01 19.44
C ASP A 154 -17.90 -0.53 18.65
N PHE A 155 -17.67 0.33 17.66
CA PHE A 155 -18.74 0.82 16.79
C PHE A 155 -19.45 -0.34 16.06
N GLU A 156 -18.70 -1.26 15.50
CA GLU A 156 -19.24 -2.40 14.75
C GLU A 156 -19.83 -3.47 15.67
N LEU A 157 -19.14 -3.78 16.78
CA LEU A 157 -19.57 -4.80 17.73
C LEU A 157 -20.86 -4.41 18.47
N LYS A 158 -21.10 -3.10 18.66
CA LYS A 158 -22.23 -2.61 19.45
C LYS A 158 -23.58 -3.16 18.95
N LYS A 159 -23.81 -3.20 17.64
CA LYS A 159 -25.08 -3.70 17.08
C LYS A 159 -25.35 -5.18 17.42
N TYR A 160 -24.27 -5.97 17.50
CA TYR A 160 -24.35 -7.39 17.88
C TYR A 160 -24.49 -7.55 19.39
N ALA A 161 -23.74 -6.79 20.18
CA ALA A 161 -23.86 -6.78 21.64
C ALA A 161 -25.28 -6.42 22.07
N ASP A 162 -25.88 -5.41 21.46
CA ASP A 162 -27.27 -5.00 21.72
C ASP A 162 -28.27 -6.14 21.37
N ARG A 163 -28.08 -6.89 20.28
CA ARG A 163 -28.91 -8.08 19.92
C ARG A 163 -28.87 -9.16 21.01
N HIS A 164 -27.74 -9.35 21.66
CA HIS A 164 -27.52 -10.34 22.72
C HIS A 164 -27.85 -9.81 24.13
N GLY A 165 -28.19 -8.53 24.26
CA GLY A 165 -28.41 -7.90 25.56
C GLY A 165 -27.16 -7.83 26.44
N LEU A 166 -26.00 -7.72 25.82
CA LEU A 166 -24.70 -7.68 26.47
C LEU A 166 -24.06 -6.29 26.30
N ASP A 167 -23.13 -5.96 27.21
CA ASP A 167 -22.19 -4.89 26.93
C ASP A 167 -21.16 -5.35 25.89
N VAL A 168 -20.52 -4.36 25.22
CA VAL A 168 -19.62 -4.65 24.09
C VAL A 168 -18.43 -5.52 24.51
N ARG A 169 -17.87 -5.33 25.72
CA ARG A 169 -16.72 -6.11 26.20
C ARG A 169 -17.07 -7.57 26.49
N GLU A 170 -18.21 -7.79 27.10
CA GLU A 170 -18.69 -9.15 27.36
C GLU A 170 -19.06 -9.87 26.07
N PHE A 171 -19.69 -9.15 25.10
CA PHE A 171 -19.96 -9.68 23.79
C PHE A 171 -18.63 -10.06 23.08
N GLU A 172 -17.65 -9.14 23.03
CA GLU A 172 -16.33 -9.36 22.44
C GLU A 172 -15.65 -10.61 23.01
N ARG A 173 -15.64 -10.74 24.33
CA ARG A 173 -15.06 -11.91 25.03
C ARG A 173 -15.72 -13.22 24.62
N ARG A 174 -17.06 -13.27 24.59
CA ARG A 174 -17.81 -14.48 24.22
C ARG A 174 -17.71 -14.82 22.74
N TYR A 175 -17.66 -13.82 21.89
CA TYR A 175 -17.43 -14.01 20.46
C TYR A 175 -16.02 -14.57 20.20
N ASP A 176 -14.99 -13.99 20.81
CA ASP A 176 -13.60 -14.46 20.67
C ASP A 176 -13.40 -15.89 21.22
N SER A 177 -14.12 -16.26 22.26
CA SER A 177 -14.08 -17.64 22.82
C SER A 177 -14.91 -18.66 22.01
N GLY A 178 -15.74 -18.19 21.05
CA GLY A 178 -16.65 -19.03 20.29
C GLY A 178 -17.94 -19.42 21.04
N GLU A 179 -18.21 -18.84 22.22
CA GLU A 179 -19.48 -19.02 22.94
C GLU A 179 -20.64 -18.41 22.16
N ILE A 180 -20.38 -17.30 21.44
CA ILE A 180 -21.31 -16.65 20.52
C ILE A 180 -20.79 -16.83 19.11
N VAL A 181 -21.69 -17.21 18.19
CA VAL A 181 -21.41 -17.34 16.76
C VAL A 181 -22.30 -16.35 16.00
N GLU A 182 -21.67 -15.45 15.26
CA GLU A 182 -22.32 -14.43 14.44
C GLU A 182 -21.77 -14.49 13.00
N PRO A 183 -22.41 -15.26 12.09
CA PRO A 183 -21.91 -15.41 10.70
C PRO A 183 -21.84 -14.10 9.93
N GLU A 184 -22.73 -13.15 10.20
CA GLU A 184 -22.71 -11.82 9.60
C GLU A 184 -21.46 -11.05 10.03
N LEU A 185 -21.09 -11.11 11.31
CA LEU A 185 -19.88 -10.49 11.85
C LEU A 185 -18.62 -11.22 11.37
N ASP A 186 -18.65 -12.54 11.28
CA ASP A 186 -17.54 -13.33 10.71
C ASP A 186 -17.23 -12.90 9.27
N ASN A 187 -18.28 -12.70 8.46
CA ASN A 187 -18.14 -12.19 7.09
C ASN A 187 -17.61 -10.76 7.06
N TRP A 188 -18.09 -9.88 7.94
CA TRP A 188 -17.58 -8.52 8.04
C TRP A 188 -16.07 -8.50 8.36
N PHE A 189 -15.60 -9.38 9.24
CA PHE A 189 -14.17 -9.50 9.54
C PHE A 189 -13.32 -10.08 8.39
N VAL A 190 -13.91 -10.82 7.44
CA VAL A 190 -13.21 -11.16 6.20
C VAL A 190 -12.89 -9.89 5.41
N HIS A 191 -13.85 -8.98 5.29
CA HIS A 191 -13.64 -7.70 4.61
C HIS A 191 -12.64 -6.80 5.34
N ASP A 192 -12.72 -6.72 6.67
CA ASP A 192 -11.79 -5.92 7.48
C ASP A 192 -10.34 -6.45 7.35
N ARG A 193 -10.13 -7.77 7.44
CA ARG A 193 -8.80 -8.35 7.20
C ARG A 193 -8.28 -8.10 5.80
N SER A 194 -9.15 -8.13 4.80
CA SER A 194 -8.80 -7.84 3.41
C SER A 194 -8.44 -6.37 3.19
N MET A 195 -9.13 -5.45 3.86
CA MET A 195 -8.78 -4.04 3.89
C MET A 195 -7.39 -3.82 4.49
N ARG A 196 -7.04 -4.53 5.57
CA ARG A 196 -5.70 -4.45 6.17
C ARG A 196 -4.61 -5.01 5.27
N GLU A 197 -4.91 -6.04 4.46
CA GLU A 197 -3.98 -6.53 3.44
C GLU A 197 -3.69 -5.48 2.37
N SER A 198 -4.64 -4.60 2.06
CA SER A 198 -4.44 -3.50 1.12
C SER A 198 -3.47 -2.42 1.62
N GLY A 199 -3.12 -2.44 2.91
CA GLY A 199 -2.35 -1.38 3.56
C GLY A 199 -3.14 -0.09 3.81
N LEU A 200 -4.42 -0.02 3.39
CA LEU A 200 -5.30 1.15 3.56
C LEU A 200 -6.25 0.97 4.75
N ASP A 201 -5.72 0.49 5.85
CA ASP A 201 -6.47 0.24 7.07
C ASP A 201 -6.49 1.49 7.97
N THR A 202 -7.60 2.21 8.03
CA THR A 202 -8.92 1.87 7.47
C THR A 202 -9.41 2.95 6.50
N THR A 203 -10.32 2.58 5.62
CA THR A 203 -10.96 3.51 4.67
C THR A 203 -12.42 3.14 4.44
N THR A 204 -13.27 4.15 4.28
CA THR A 204 -14.69 3.97 3.91
C THR A 204 -14.85 3.23 2.57
N ARG A 205 -13.88 3.37 1.65
CA ARG A 205 -13.87 2.67 0.35
C ARG A 205 -14.04 1.16 0.50
N PHE A 206 -13.46 0.57 1.53
CA PHE A 206 -13.36 -0.88 1.73
C PHE A 206 -14.21 -1.44 2.86
N ASP A 207 -14.85 -0.58 3.64
CA ASP A 207 -15.57 -0.97 4.84
C ASP A 207 -16.72 -1.95 4.52
N GLY A 208 -16.63 -3.17 5.07
CA GLY A 208 -17.60 -4.25 4.88
C GLY A 208 -17.67 -4.85 3.47
N VAL A 209 -16.78 -4.48 2.53
CA VAL A 209 -16.85 -4.92 1.11
C VAL A 209 -15.54 -5.34 0.48
N CYS A 210 -14.38 -5.07 1.10
CA CYS A 210 -13.06 -5.20 0.48
C CYS A 210 -12.81 -6.56 -0.19
N ALA A 211 -13.13 -7.67 0.47
CA ALA A 211 -12.96 -9.02 -0.07
C ALA A 211 -13.82 -9.31 -1.32
N SER A 212 -14.83 -8.49 -1.57
CA SER A 212 -15.71 -8.60 -2.75
C SER A 212 -15.31 -7.66 -3.89
N LEU A 213 -14.17 -6.96 -3.78
CA LEU A 213 -13.76 -5.97 -4.77
C LEU A 213 -12.53 -6.43 -5.57
N ALA A 214 -12.67 -6.49 -6.90
CA ALA A 214 -11.52 -6.41 -7.78
C ALA A 214 -11.04 -4.96 -7.79
N CYS A 215 -9.92 -4.69 -7.09
CA CYS A 215 -9.51 -3.33 -6.75
C CYS A 215 -8.65 -2.69 -7.84
N VAL A 216 -8.84 -1.39 -8.07
CA VAL A 216 -8.07 -0.60 -9.04
C VAL A 216 -6.59 -0.59 -8.70
N ASP A 217 -6.24 -0.31 -7.45
CA ASP A 217 -4.86 -0.23 -6.97
C ASP A 217 -4.11 -1.56 -7.10
N LEU A 218 -4.66 -2.64 -6.55
CA LEU A 218 -4.03 -3.96 -6.64
C LEU A 218 -3.77 -4.37 -8.11
N ASN A 219 -4.76 -4.20 -8.98
CA ASN A 219 -4.61 -4.59 -10.37
C ASN A 219 -3.67 -3.66 -11.15
N SER A 220 -3.52 -2.41 -10.73
CA SER A 220 -2.48 -1.51 -11.23
C SER A 220 -1.09 -1.97 -10.80
N ILE A 221 -0.91 -2.36 -9.53
CA ILE A 221 0.37 -2.88 -9.05
C ILE A 221 0.73 -4.19 -9.76
N LEU A 222 -0.23 -5.10 -9.92
CA LEU A 222 0.02 -6.37 -10.63
C LEU A 222 0.33 -6.16 -12.12
N TYR A 223 -0.29 -5.18 -12.78
CA TYR A 223 0.12 -4.78 -14.13
C TYR A 223 1.59 -4.31 -14.16
N ARG A 224 2.00 -3.52 -13.16
CA ARG A 224 3.40 -3.09 -13.02
C ARG A 224 4.33 -4.28 -12.76
N VAL A 225 3.95 -5.23 -11.91
CA VAL A 225 4.69 -6.48 -11.67
C VAL A 225 4.92 -7.22 -12.99
N GLU A 226 3.87 -7.41 -13.79
CA GLU A 226 3.93 -8.13 -15.07
C GLU A 226 4.84 -7.40 -16.07
N THR A 227 4.76 -6.08 -16.16
CA THR A 227 5.64 -5.29 -17.05
C THR A 227 7.08 -5.26 -16.57
N ASP A 228 7.32 -5.18 -15.26
CA ASP A 228 8.67 -5.23 -14.69
C ASP A 228 9.30 -6.63 -14.87
N LEU A 229 8.56 -7.72 -14.67
CA LEU A 229 9.03 -9.08 -14.95
C LEU A 229 9.39 -9.25 -16.42
N ALA A 230 8.58 -8.73 -17.35
CA ALA A 230 8.91 -8.74 -18.78
C ALA A 230 10.24 -8.02 -19.07
N ALA A 231 10.37 -6.79 -18.55
CA ALA A 231 11.55 -5.98 -18.78
C ALA A 231 12.82 -6.58 -18.16
N LEU A 232 12.74 -7.09 -16.93
CA LEU A 232 13.87 -7.72 -16.24
C LEU A 232 14.29 -9.04 -16.93
N THR A 233 13.31 -9.82 -17.44
CA THR A 233 13.59 -11.03 -18.23
C THR A 233 14.33 -10.67 -19.51
N ASP A 234 13.95 -9.60 -20.22
CA ASP A 234 14.69 -9.13 -21.39
C ASP A 234 16.12 -8.69 -21.05
N LEU A 235 16.23 -7.84 -20.04
CA LEU A 235 17.51 -7.19 -19.69
C LEU A 235 18.57 -8.18 -19.18
N TYR A 236 18.17 -9.14 -18.34
CA TYR A 236 19.11 -9.99 -17.61
C TYR A 236 19.07 -11.46 -18.03
N MET A 237 18.02 -11.91 -18.72
CA MET A 237 17.82 -13.32 -19.09
C MET A 237 17.71 -13.52 -20.60
N ALA A 238 18.07 -12.53 -21.41
CA ALA A 238 17.98 -12.57 -22.87
C ALA A 238 16.57 -12.94 -23.39
N GLY A 239 15.52 -12.52 -22.69
CA GLY A 239 14.14 -12.78 -23.05
C GLY A 239 13.58 -14.13 -22.60
N GLU A 240 14.41 -15.03 -22.06
CA GLU A 240 14.01 -16.39 -21.68
C GLU A 240 14.39 -16.69 -20.22
N PHE A 241 13.42 -17.10 -19.42
CA PHE A 241 13.64 -17.46 -18.02
C PHE A 241 12.95 -18.78 -17.68
N THR A 242 13.65 -19.64 -16.95
CA THR A 242 13.09 -20.90 -16.43
C THR A 242 13.22 -20.91 -14.92
N TRP A 243 12.10 -21.17 -14.25
CA TRP A 243 12.02 -21.28 -12.81
C TRP A 243 11.22 -22.53 -12.41
N ARG A 244 11.76 -23.35 -11.50
CA ARG A 244 11.13 -24.59 -11.03
C ARG A 244 10.61 -25.51 -12.15
N GLY A 245 11.29 -25.52 -13.30
CA GLY A 245 10.93 -26.35 -14.45
C GLY A 245 9.88 -25.76 -15.39
N ALA A 246 9.29 -24.62 -15.07
CA ALA A 246 8.39 -23.88 -15.94
C ALA A 246 9.13 -22.77 -16.70
N SER A 247 8.67 -22.45 -17.91
CA SER A 247 9.24 -21.41 -18.77
C SER A 247 8.43 -20.11 -18.66
N TYR A 248 9.13 -19.02 -18.45
CA TYR A 248 8.57 -17.65 -18.28
C TYR A 248 9.29 -16.68 -19.23
N PRO A 249 9.11 -16.79 -20.55
CA PRO A 249 9.69 -15.82 -21.47
C PRO A 249 9.09 -14.44 -21.28
N SER A 250 9.82 -13.40 -21.64
CA SER A 250 9.34 -12.01 -21.53
C SER A 250 8.01 -11.77 -22.25
N GLY A 251 7.77 -12.49 -23.37
CA GLY A 251 6.52 -12.48 -24.10
C GLY A 251 5.32 -12.99 -23.28
N HIS A 252 5.53 -13.96 -22.38
CA HIS A 252 4.50 -14.42 -21.44
C HIS A 252 4.02 -13.27 -20.55
N TRP A 253 4.95 -12.56 -19.94
CA TRP A 253 4.62 -11.45 -19.05
C TRP A 253 3.95 -10.28 -19.76
N ARG A 254 4.39 -9.94 -20.98
CA ARG A 254 3.70 -8.92 -21.80
C ARG A 254 2.26 -9.33 -22.12
N ALA A 255 2.02 -10.60 -22.39
CA ALA A 255 0.66 -11.10 -22.64
C ALA A 255 -0.22 -11.04 -21.38
N GLN A 256 0.33 -11.34 -20.18
CA GLN A 256 -0.39 -11.20 -18.92
C GLN A 256 -0.72 -9.72 -18.64
N ALA A 257 0.23 -8.82 -18.80
CA ALA A 257 0.01 -7.38 -18.62
C ALA A 257 -1.08 -6.83 -19.57
N GLU A 258 -1.03 -7.19 -20.85
CA GLU A 258 -2.05 -6.77 -21.81
C GLU A 258 -3.43 -7.36 -21.48
N LYS A 259 -3.50 -8.63 -21.08
CA LYS A 259 -4.75 -9.25 -20.63
C LYS A 259 -5.31 -8.50 -19.41
N ARG A 260 -4.47 -8.18 -18.41
CA ARG A 260 -4.91 -7.43 -17.24
C ARG A 260 -5.40 -6.04 -17.60
N ARG A 261 -4.68 -5.32 -18.45
CA ARG A 261 -5.09 -4.00 -18.95
C ARG A 261 -6.48 -4.03 -19.62
N GLN A 262 -6.74 -5.06 -20.44
CA GLN A 262 -8.04 -5.25 -21.08
C GLN A 262 -9.15 -5.56 -20.08
N LEU A 263 -8.87 -6.39 -19.07
CA LEU A 263 -9.82 -6.69 -17.99
C LEU A 263 -10.09 -5.45 -17.13
N MET A 264 -9.07 -4.66 -16.80
CA MET A 264 -9.24 -3.37 -16.11
C MET A 264 -10.10 -2.41 -16.94
N LYS A 265 -9.92 -2.36 -18.27
CA LYS A 265 -10.78 -1.58 -19.16
C LYS A 265 -12.22 -2.07 -19.14
N THR A 266 -12.42 -3.38 -19.13
CA THR A 266 -13.76 -3.99 -19.19
C THR A 266 -14.55 -3.80 -17.89
N PHE A 267 -13.93 -4.03 -16.74
CA PHE A 267 -14.62 -4.08 -15.47
C PHE A 267 -14.47 -2.79 -14.64
N LEU A 268 -13.30 -2.16 -14.68
CA LEU A 268 -12.99 -1.05 -13.79
C LEU A 268 -13.19 0.33 -14.43
N TRP A 269 -12.96 0.47 -15.74
CA TRP A 269 -13.10 1.76 -16.40
C TRP A 269 -14.56 2.20 -16.51
N ASN A 270 -14.84 3.40 -16.01
CA ASN A 270 -16.14 4.04 -16.16
C ASN A 270 -16.09 5.09 -17.28
N GLU A 271 -16.81 4.82 -18.37
CA GLU A 271 -16.79 5.68 -19.54
C GLU A 271 -17.49 7.04 -19.30
N ALA A 272 -18.51 7.08 -18.45
CA ALA A 272 -19.23 8.31 -18.14
C ALA A 272 -18.37 9.27 -17.30
N ASP A 273 -17.74 8.74 -16.26
CA ASP A 273 -16.96 9.52 -15.28
C ASP A 273 -15.51 9.71 -15.73
N GLY A 274 -15.06 8.95 -16.73
CA GLY A 274 -13.68 9.01 -17.26
C GLY A 274 -12.61 8.61 -16.25
N THR A 275 -12.89 7.61 -15.45
CA THR A 275 -11.97 7.09 -14.41
C THR A 275 -12.19 5.62 -14.17
N TRP A 276 -11.35 5.02 -13.29
CA TRP A 276 -11.51 3.63 -12.86
C TRP A 276 -12.15 3.57 -11.48
N TYR A 277 -13.07 2.59 -11.30
CA TYR A 277 -13.68 2.24 -10.02
C TYR A 277 -13.51 0.75 -9.76
N ASP A 278 -13.52 0.36 -8.50
CA ASP A 278 -13.50 -1.04 -8.11
C ASP A 278 -14.73 -1.77 -8.64
N TRP A 279 -14.55 -3.04 -8.97
CA TRP A 279 -15.64 -3.91 -9.41
C TRP A 279 -16.06 -4.84 -8.29
N ASN A 280 -17.31 -4.73 -7.85
CA ASN A 280 -17.86 -5.65 -6.87
C ASN A 280 -18.30 -6.93 -7.56
N ILE A 281 -17.65 -8.05 -7.23
CA ILE A 281 -17.85 -9.37 -7.85
C ILE A 281 -19.17 -10.02 -7.44
N ASP A 282 -19.74 -9.65 -6.29
CA ASP A 282 -21.00 -10.22 -5.79
C ASP A 282 -22.20 -9.52 -6.44
N THR A 283 -22.16 -8.20 -6.53
CA THR A 283 -23.23 -7.41 -7.15
C THR A 283 -23.07 -7.26 -8.66
N GLN A 284 -21.89 -7.60 -9.22
CA GLN A 284 -21.52 -7.45 -10.62
C GLN A 284 -21.68 -6.00 -11.11
N ARG A 285 -21.21 -5.04 -10.31
CA ARG A 285 -21.28 -3.60 -10.59
C ARG A 285 -20.01 -2.90 -10.16
N GLN A 286 -19.71 -1.80 -10.83
CA GLN A 286 -18.72 -0.86 -10.33
C GLN A 286 -19.20 -0.23 -9.04
N GLN A 287 -18.24 0.06 -8.15
CA GLN A 287 -18.46 0.79 -6.90
C GLN A 287 -17.84 2.19 -7.03
N PRO A 288 -18.60 3.19 -7.47
CA PRO A 288 -18.08 4.55 -7.62
C PRO A 288 -17.62 5.10 -6.27
N PHE A 289 -16.32 5.38 -6.17
CA PHE A 289 -15.71 5.98 -5.01
C PHE A 289 -14.48 6.78 -5.42
N VAL A 290 -14.42 8.06 -5.08
CA VAL A 290 -13.27 8.92 -5.41
C VAL A 290 -12.13 8.66 -4.44
N SER A 291 -11.02 8.16 -4.95
CA SER A 291 -9.82 7.90 -4.15
C SER A 291 -8.54 8.09 -4.96
N ALA A 292 -7.43 8.26 -4.25
CA ALA A 292 -6.09 8.31 -4.85
C ALA A 292 -5.79 7.06 -5.70
N SER A 293 -6.37 5.92 -5.33
CA SER A 293 -6.24 4.67 -6.08
C SER A 293 -6.75 4.75 -7.52
N ASN A 294 -7.71 5.66 -7.81
CA ASN A 294 -8.24 5.85 -9.17
C ASN A 294 -7.21 6.45 -10.14
N LEU A 295 -6.10 7.00 -9.63
CA LEU A 295 -4.96 7.48 -10.42
C LEU A 295 -3.79 6.48 -10.49
N MET A 296 -3.85 5.34 -9.79
CA MET A 296 -2.79 4.34 -9.81
C MET A 296 -2.56 3.66 -11.17
N PRO A 297 -3.56 3.52 -12.08
CA PRO A 297 -3.28 3.08 -13.44
C PRO A 297 -2.29 3.97 -14.20
N LEU A 298 -2.18 5.27 -13.86
CA LEU A 298 -1.16 6.17 -14.41
C LEU A 298 0.23 5.80 -13.89
N TRP A 299 0.36 5.58 -12.58
CA TRP A 299 1.64 5.15 -11.99
C TRP A 299 2.13 3.85 -12.59
N ALA A 300 1.25 2.89 -12.77
CA ALA A 300 1.58 1.59 -13.35
C ALA A 300 1.89 1.66 -14.85
N GLY A 301 1.43 2.69 -15.57
CA GLY A 301 1.53 2.80 -17.02
C GLY A 301 0.45 1.99 -17.75
N ALA A 302 -0.65 1.65 -17.08
CA ALA A 302 -1.74 0.85 -17.62
C ALA A 302 -2.77 1.67 -18.42
N ALA A 303 -2.78 2.98 -18.26
CA ALA A 303 -3.71 3.88 -18.97
C ALA A 303 -3.25 4.17 -20.40
N THR A 304 -4.20 4.37 -21.29
CA THR A 304 -3.93 5.08 -22.57
C THR A 304 -3.80 6.59 -22.30
N PRO A 305 -3.18 7.38 -23.21
CA PRO A 305 -3.10 8.83 -23.05
C PRO A 305 -4.47 9.50 -22.87
N GLU A 306 -5.52 9.00 -23.54
CA GLU A 306 -6.88 9.55 -23.43
C GLU A 306 -7.52 9.19 -22.09
N GLU A 307 -7.36 7.96 -21.60
CA GLU A 307 -7.82 7.55 -20.27
C GLU A 307 -7.12 8.36 -19.17
N ALA A 308 -5.81 8.56 -19.29
CA ALA A 308 -5.05 9.38 -18.35
C ALA A 308 -5.56 10.84 -18.36
N ARG A 309 -5.80 11.42 -19.52
CA ARG A 309 -6.35 12.78 -19.65
C ARG A 309 -7.68 12.92 -18.93
N ARG A 310 -8.58 11.98 -19.12
CA ARG A 310 -9.92 12.00 -18.50
C ARG A 310 -9.85 11.78 -17.00
N ALA A 311 -9.05 10.79 -16.55
CA ALA A 311 -8.90 10.50 -15.14
C ALA A 311 -8.24 11.66 -14.37
N VAL A 312 -7.21 12.30 -14.92
CA VAL A 312 -6.61 13.49 -14.32
C VAL A 312 -7.64 14.63 -14.22
N ALA A 313 -8.40 14.87 -15.28
CA ALA A 313 -9.40 15.95 -15.29
C ALA A 313 -10.55 15.69 -14.29
N SER A 314 -10.96 14.43 -14.08
CA SER A 314 -12.08 14.09 -13.19
C SER A 314 -11.66 13.91 -11.73
N GLN A 315 -10.49 13.31 -11.46
CA GLN A 315 -10.10 12.91 -10.11
C GLN A 315 -9.18 13.91 -9.42
N LEU A 316 -8.17 14.47 -10.11
CA LEU A 316 -7.17 15.32 -9.48
C LEU A 316 -7.77 16.55 -8.78
N PRO A 317 -8.77 17.27 -9.32
CA PRO A 317 -9.38 18.40 -8.63
C PRO A 317 -10.08 18.03 -7.30
N GLN A 318 -10.52 16.79 -7.16
CA GLN A 318 -11.18 16.31 -5.96
C GLN A 318 -10.18 15.89 -4.89
N LEU A 319 -8.97 15.45 -5.30
CA LEU A 319 -7.94 14.89 -4.44
C LEU A 319 -6.85 15.89 -4.04
N LEU A 320 -6.49 16.82 -4.95
CA LEU A 320 -5.43 17.81 -4.68
C LEU A 320 -5.94 18.89 -3.73
N LYS A 321 -5.27 18.98 -2.58
CA LYS A 321 -5.55 19.95 -1.51
C LYS A 321 -4.36 20.87 -1.30
N SER A 322 -4.49 21.83 -0.40
CA SER A 322 -3.44 22.82 -0.10
C SER A 322 -2.14 22.21 0.47
N GLY A 323 -2.20 21.02 1.06
CA GLY A 323 -1.07 20.29 1.62
C GLY A 323 -0.69 19.02 0.85
N GLY A 324 -1.19 18.81 -0.39
CA GLY A 324 -0.90 17.64 -1.21
C GLY A 324 -2.15 16.83 -1.58
N ILE A 325 -1.95 15.56 -1.91
CA ILE A 325 -3.02 14.66 -2.34
C ILE A 325 -3.70 14.03 -1.11
N ALA A 326 -5.03 14.18 -1.00
CA ALA A 326 -5.85 13.43 -0.05
C ALA A 326 -6.07 12.01 -0.53
N SER A 327 -6.21 11.06 0.40
CA SER A 327 -6.42 9.65 0.07
C SER A 327 -7.75 9.38 -0.62
N THR A 328 -8.78 10.18 -0.30
CA THR A 328 -10.10 10.10 -0.95
C THR A 328 -10.63 11.49 -1.30
N GLY A 329 -11.69 11.52 -2.08
CA GLY A 329 -12.58 12.68 -2.13
C GLY A 329 -13.30 12.90 -0.78
N PRO A 330 -14.11 13.96 -0.67
CA PRO A 330 -14.88 14.22 0.55
C PRO A 330 -15.82 13.05 0.89
N ILE A 331 -15.83 12.65 2.15
CA ILE A 331 -16.73 11.60 2.64
C ILE A 331 -18.07 12.21 3.07
N ASP A 332 -19.14 11.66 2.55
CA ASP A 332 -20.50 12.03 2.98
C ASP A 332 -20.87 11.29 4.28
N LYS A 333 -20.57 11.90 5.41
CA LYS A 333 -20.85 11.34 6.74
C LYS A 333 -22.35 11.15 7.04
N HIS A 334 -23.24 11.77 6.26
CA HIS A 334 -24.66 11.58 6.42
C HIS A 334 -25.10 10.22 5.89
N ASN A 335 -24.57 9.84 4.73
CA ASN A 335 -24.87 8.55 4.09
C ASN A 335 -23.90 7.43 4.49
N GLN A 336 -22.77 7.78 5.09
CA GLN A 336 -21.73 6.86 5.54
C GLN A 336 -21.38 7.16 7.00
N PRO A 337 -22.29 6.83 7.95
CA PRO A 337 -22.04 7.07 9.37
C PRO A 337 -20.92 6.13 9.87
N GLY A 338 -20.10 6.64 10.77
CA GLY A 338 -19.02 5.87 11.39
C GLY A 338 -17.90 6.77 11.90
N PRO A 339 -16.88 6.16 12.50
CA PRO A 339 -15.68 6.90 12.90
C PRO A 339 -14.94 7.48 11.71
N GLU A 340 -14.11 8.48 11.94
CA GLU A 340 -13.17 8.96 10.92
C GLU A 340 -12.16 7.88 10.60
N ARG A 341 -11.96 7.62 9.30
CA ARG A 341 -11.02 6.63 8.82
C ARG A 341 -9.72 7.32 8.42
N GLN A 342 -8.59 6.74 8.80
CA GLN A 342 -7.29 7.39 8.59
C GLN A 342 -6.84 7.45 7.11
N TRP A 343 -7.38 6.60 6.25
CA TRP A 343 -7.13 6.62 4.80
C TRP A 343 -8.25 7.31 4.01
N ASP A 344 -9.06 8.13 4.66
CA ASP A 344 -10.05 8.99 4.02
C ASP A 344 -9.60 10.46 4.03
N ALA A 345 -10.26 11.32 3.26
CA ALA A 345 -10.11 12.76 3.40
C ALA A 345 -10.47 13.20 4.84
N PRO A 346 -9.74 14.14 5.42
CA PRO A 346 -8.77 15.03 4.79
C PRO A 346 -7.30 14.54 4.86
N TYR A 347 -7.07 13.26 5.07
CA TYR A 347 -5.72 12.75 5.32
C TYR A 347 -4.99 12.42 4.01
N GLY A 348 -3.69 12.74 3.97
CA GLY A 348 -2.76 12.39 2.90
C GLY A 348 -1.58 11.60 3.44
N TRP A 349 -1.07 10.69 2.60
CA TRP A 349 -0.05 9.71 2.93
C TRP A 349 1.05 9.67 1.88
N ALA A 350 2.28 9.53 2.30
CA ALA A 350 3.44 9.55 1.42
C ALA A 350 3.37 8.55 0.25
N PRO A 351 2.91 7.30 0.41
CA PRO A 351 2.75 6.39 -0.73
C PRO A 351 1.91 6.95 -1.86
N HIS A 352 0.75 7.51 -1.56
CA HIS A 352 -0.12 8.14 -2.57
C HIS A 352 0.54 9.35 -3.24
N GLN A 353 1.27 10.18 -2.46
CA GLN A 353 2.00 11.32 -3.01
C GLN A 353 3.00 10.85 -4.07
N ILE A 354 3.90 9.92 -3.71
CA ILE A 354 4.97 9.42 -4.57
C ILE A 354 4.40 8.81 -5.86
N MET A 355 3.42 7.88 -5.72
CA MET A 355 2.85 7.19 -6.87
C MET A 355 2.10 8.12 -7.81
N ILE A 356 1.34 9.09 -7.28
CA ILE A 356 0.58 10.01 -8.12
C ILE A 356 1.51 11.00 -8.83
N TRP A 357 2.56 11.51 -8.19
CA TRP A 357 3.53 12.37 -8.87
C TRP A 357 4.22 11.63 -10.02
N GLU A 358 4.66 10.39 -9.81
CA GLU A 358 5.26 9.55 -10.85
C GLU A 358 4.26 9.29 -11.98
N GLY A 359 3.02 8.95 -11.64
CA GLY A 359 1.96 8.72 -12.61
C GLY A 359 1.64 9.97 -13.46
N LEU A 360 1.50 11.12 -12.84
CA LEU A 360 1.28 12.39 -13.54
C LEU A 360 2.43 12.71 -14.49
N ARG A 361 3.69 12.62 -14.03
CA ARG A 361 4.88 12.87 -14.85
C ARG A 361 4.98 11.89 -16.03
N ARG A 362 4.66 10.62 -15.82
CA ARG A 362 4.67 9.59 -16.87
C ARG A 362 3.78 9.95 -18.07
N TYR A 363 2.69 10.67 -17.84
CA TYR A 363 1.73 11.09 -18.88
C TYR A 363 1.87 12.57 -19.26
N GLY A 364 2.97 13.24 -18.89
CA GLY A 364 3.27 14.61 -19.29
C GLY A 364 2.54 15.69 -18.48
N TYR A 365 1.99 15.36 -17.31
CA TYR A 365 1.36 16.31 -16.38
C TYR A 365 2.37 16.85 -15.37
N ASP A 366 3.53 17.33 -15.86
CA ASP A 366 4.64 17.79 -15.02
C ASP A 366 4.26 18.96 -14.12
N ALA A 367 3.47 19.89 -14.61
CA ALA A 367 3.02 21.04 -13.81
C ALA A 367 2.13 20.61 -12.63
N GLN A 368 1.24 19.65 -12.84
CA GLN A 368 0.37 19.11 -11.80
C GLN A 368 1.18 18.26 -10.77
N ALA A 369 2.12 17.46 -11.25
CA ALA A 369 3.03 16.72 -10.39
C ALA A 369 3.86 17.66 -9.51
N GLN A 370 4.42 18.73 -10.10
CA GLN A 370 5.17 19.76 -9.40
C GLN A 370 4.31 20.49 -8.35
N GLN A 371 3.08 20.88 -8.73
CA GLN A 371 2.15 21.53 -7.81
C GLN A 371 1.84 20.65 -6.60
N ALA A 372 1.53 19.37 -6.83
CA ALA A 372 1.19 18.43 -5.77
C ALA A 372 2.40 18.17 -4.87
N ALA A 373 3.58 17.96 -5.44
CA ALA A 373 4.82 17.76 -4.69
C ALA A 373 5.17 18.98 -3.84
N PHE A 374 5.09 20.18 -4.42
CA PHE A 374 5.39 21.42 -3.69
C PHE A 374 4.42 21.65 -2.54
N ALA A 375 3.12 21.43 -2.73
CA ALA A 375 2.12 21.54 -1.66
C ALA A 375 2.45 20.61 -0.49
N TRP A 376 2.79 19.36 -0.77
CA TRP A 376 3.16 18.36 0.22
C TRP A 376 4.46 18.74 0.95
N LEU A 377 5.54 19.05 0.22
CA LEU A 377 6.84 19.38 0.84
C LEU A 377 6.76 20.64 1.68
N ARG A 378 6.06 21.66 1.21
CA ARG A 378 5.85 22.90 1.98
C ARG A 378 5.14 22.66 3.32
N MET A 379 4.13 21.78 3.32
CA MET A 379 3.45 21.37 4.55
C MET A 379 4.41 20.62 5.49
N LEU A 380 5.21 19.67 4.95
CA LEU A 380 6.19 18.93 5.76
C LEU A 380 7.23 19.85 6.41
N VAL A 381 7.79 20.80 5.66
CA VAL A 381 8.77 21.79 6.19
C VAL A 381 8.14 22.60 7.31
N ARG A 382 6.93 23.13 7.12
CA ARG A 382 6.24 23.89 8.15
C ARG A 382 5.99 23.07 9.42
N ALA A 383 5.49 21.84 9.25
CA ALA A 383 5.25 20.96 10.38
C ALA A 383 6.55 20.64 11.14
N ALA A 384 7.64 20.37 10.41
CA ALA A 384 8.94 20.13 11.03
C ALA A 384 9.46 21.34 11.83
N ILE A 385 9.32 22.55 11.29
CA ILE A 385 9.73 23.79 11.98
C ILE A 385 8.88 24.00 13.23
N GLU A 386 7.56 23.87 13.13
CA GLU A 386 6.64 24.09 14.25
C GLU A 386 6.83 23.09 15.39
N TYR A 387 7.35 21.90 15.10
CA TYR A 387 7.41 20.76 16.03
C TYR A 387 8.81 20.15 16.20
N ASN A 388 9.85 20.97 16.10
CA ASN A 388 11.24 20.59 16.36
C ASN A 388 11.74 19.38 15.53
N GLY A 389 11.40 19.34 14.25
CA GLY A 389 11.84 18.28 13.33
C GLY A 389 10.99 17.01 13.37
N LEU A 390 9.83 17.04 14.00
CA LEU A 390 8.93 15.88 14.02
C LEU A 390 8.38 15.59 12.60
N ILE A 391 8.63 14.39 12.14
CA ILE A 391 8.08 13.85 10.86
C ILE A 391 7.14 12.71 11.20
N THR A 392 5.85 12.88 10.89
CA THR A 392 4.80 11.92 11.22
C THR A 392 4.45 11.01 10.04
N GLU A 393 3.66 10.00 10.34
CA GLU A 393 3.19 8.97 9.41
C GLU A 393 2.29 9.54 8.32
N LYS A 394 1.38 10.45 8.68
CA LYS A 394 0.34 11.05 7.84
C LYS A 394 0.04 12.48 8.25
N PHE A 395 -0.65 13.20 7.39
CA PHE A 395 -0.98 14.60 7.60
C PHE A 395 -2.42 14.92 7.20
N ASN A 396 -3.03 15.90 7.84
CA ASN A 396 -4.24 16.52 7.33
C ASN A 396 -3.85 17.52 6.24
N VAL A 397 -4.05 17.15 4.98
CA VAL A 397 -3.63 17.95 3.80
C VAL A 397 -4.54 19.13 3.52
N GLU A 398 -5.71 19.22 4.12
CA GLU A 398 -6.58 20.39 4.03
C GLU A 398 -6.16 21.46 5.02
N LYS A 399 -5.90 21.08 6.29
CA LYS A 399 -5.44 21.98 7.35
C LYS A 399 -3.93 22.19 7.34
N GLN A 400 -3.18 21.47 6.52
CA GLN A 400 -1.72 21.46 6.47
C GLN A 400 -1.11 21.19 7.86
N SER A 401 -1.56 20.14 8.51
CA SER A 401 -1.21 19.85 9.91
C SER A 401 -0.88 18.36 10.12
N HIS A 402 0.10 18.09 10.98
CA HIS A 402 0.39 16.76 11.50
C HIS A 402 -0.62 16.31 12.57
N LYS A 403 -1.45 17.22 13.10
CA LYS A 403 -2.49 16.88 14.08
C LYS A 403 -3.64 16.20 13.36
N VAL A 404 -3.84 14.94 13.70
CA VAL A 404 -4.85 14.06 13.09
C VAL A 404 -5.69 13.43 14.19
N ASP A 405 -6.98 13.29 13.94
CA ASP A 405 -7.97 12.76 14.89
C ASP A 405 -8.57 11.42 14.42
N ALA A 406 -7.98 10.80 13.38
CA ALA A 406 -8.46 9.54 12.85
C ALA A 406 -8.07 8.34 13.74
N GLU A 407 -8.76 7.21 13.57
CA GLU A 407 -8.76 6.06 14.48
C GLU A 407 -7.39 5.47 14.85
N TYR A 408 -6.43 5.44 13.95
CA TYR A 408 -5.03 5.14 14.26
C TYR A 408 -4.16 6.39 14.34
N GLY A 409 -4.76 7.56 14.33
CA GLY A 409 -4.09 8.83 14.41
C GLY A 409 -3.34 8.97 15.71
N ASN A 410 -3.89 9.61 16.62
CA ASN A 410 -3.41 9.56 17.99
C ASN A 410 -3.99 8.35 18.70
N VAL A 411 -4.46 7.43 17.89
CA VAL A 411 -4.86 6.11 18.19
C VAL A 411 -5.74 6.07 19.39
N GLY A 412 -6.81 6.86 19.34
CA GLY A 412 -7.70 6.83 20.48
C GLY A 412 -6.88 6.86 21.75
N ALA A 413 -5.68 6.83 21.54
CA ALA A 413 -4.79 6.66 22.54
C ALA A 413 -4.56 8.04 23.00
N ARG A 414 -4.91 8.18 24.00
CA ARG A 414 -4.15 8.80 25.03
C ARG A 414 -2.69 8.33 24.96
N PHE A 415 -2.06 8.39 23.79
CA PHE A 415 -0.63 8.30 23.66
C PHE A 415 -0.11 9.62 24.25
N GLU A 416 0.28 9.52 25.49
CA GLU A 416 1.08 10.53 26.15
C GLU A 416 2.46 10.65 25.50
N TYR A 417 2.76 9.80 24.50
CA TYR A 417 4.06 9.68 23.87
C TYR A 417 3.94 9.58 22.36
N VAL A 418 4.27 10.66 21.68
CA VAL A 418 4.58 10.64 20.24
C VAL A 418 6.08 10.34 20.11
N PRO A 419 6.51 9.22 19.52
CA PRO A 419 7.91 8.96 19.32
C PRO A 419 8.57 10.11 18.56
N ALA A 420 9.59 10.69 19.13
CA ALA A 420 10.43 11.67 18.44
C ALA A 420 11.30 10.90 17.44
N GLY A 421 11.04 11.07 16.14
CA GLY A 421 11.81 10.43 15.09
C GLY A 421 11.15 10.61 13.74
N GLY A 422 11.86 10.32 12.66
CA GLY A 422 11.30 10.36 11.32
C GLY A 422 10.32 9.22 11.08
N PHE A 423 9.56 9.33 10.00
CA PHE A 423 8.75 8.23 9.48
C PHE A 423 9.23 7.91 8.05
N GLY A 424 9.60 6.65 7.81
CA GLY A 424 10.39 6.23 6.65
C GLY A 424 9.84 6.69 5.31
N TRP A 425 8.57 6.36 4.97
CA TRP A 425 7.99 6.79 3.69
C TRP A 425 7.77 8.31 3.60
N THR A 426 7.53 9.00 4.73
CA THR A 426 7.38 10.46 4.73
C THR A 426 8.70 11.14 4.41
N ASN A 427 9.80 10.67 5.04
CA ASN A 427 11.15 11.13 4.71
C ASN A 427 11.50 10.88 3.24
N THR A 428 11.19 9.69 2.73
CA THR A 428 11.38 9.36 1.30
C THR A 428 10.59 10.28 0.40
N SER A 429 9.32 10.57 0.73
CA SER A 429 8.49 11.48 -0.08
C SER A 429 9.06 12.89 -0.14
N PHE A 430 9.66 13.37 0.95
CA PHE A 430 10.37 14.65 0.95
C PHE A 430 11.54 14.63 -0.03
N LEU A 431 12.40 13.63 0.10
CA LEU A 431 13.60 13.50 -0.74
C LEU A 431 13.26 13.39 -2.23
N LEU A 432 12.34 12.49 -2.59
CA LEU A 432 11.93 12.30 -3.97
C LEU A 432 11.17 13.51 -4.52
N GLY A 433 10.35 14.13 -3.68
CA GLY A 433 9.57 15.31 -4.04
C GLY A 433 10.42 16.51 -4.45
N LEU A 434 11.62 16.69 -3.86
CA LEU A 434 12.59 17.72 -4.27
C LEU A 434 12.95 17.63 -5.76
N GLY A 435 12.95 16.44 -6.35
CA GLY A 435 13.19 16.22 -7.78
C GLY A 435 12.07 16.71 -8.70
N TYR A 436 10.93 17.10 -8.16
CA TYR A 436 9.80 17.69 -8.91
C TYR A 436 9.80 19.21 -8.88
N LEU A 437 10.53 19.84 -7.95
CA LEU A 437 10.47 21.28 -7.71
C LEU A 437 11.39 22.08 -8.62
N SER A 438 10.95 23.28 -8.97
CA SER A 438 11.83 24.31 -9.56
C SER A 438 12.77 24.88 -8.51
N ASP A 439 13.87 25.53 -8.96
CA ASP A 439 14.82 26.20 -8.07
C ASP A 439 14.13 27.29 -7.23
N ALA A 440 13.17 28.02 -7.81
CA ALA A 440 12.40 29.01 -7.08
C ALA A 440 11.59 28.39 -5.94
N GLN A 441 10.96 27.24 -6.14
CA GLN A 441 10.22 26.51 -5.10
C GLN A 441 11.14 25.95 -4.02
N LYS A 442 12.31 25.44 -4.39
CA LYS A 442 13.34 25.00 -3.41
C LYS A 442 13.79 26.17 -2.54
N ALA A 443 14.08 27.33 -3.16
CA ALA A 443 14.44 28.56 -2.44
C ALA A 443 13.29 29.04 -1.50
N GLU A 444 12.02 28.87 -1.89
CA GLU A 444 10.90 29.16 -1.01
C GLU A 444 10.88 28.20 0.21
N LEU A 445 11.16 26.91 0.03
CA LEU A 445 11.25 25.98 1.15
C LEU A 445 12.41 26.32 2.09
N ASP A 446 13.58 26.69 1.56
CA ASP A 446 14.74 27.09 2.33
C ASP A 446 14.43 28.37 3.16
N ALA A 447 13.74 29.32 2.56
CA ALA A 447 13.32 30.55 3.24
C ALA A 447 12.29 30.33 4.37
N LEU A 448 11.58 29.21 4.38
CA LEU A 448 10.70 28.85 5.50
C LEU A 448 11.51 28.35 6.72
N ALA A 449 12.69 27.78 6.48
CA ALA A 449 13.53 27.17 7.51
C ALA A 449 14.53 28.16 8.15
N GLY A 450 14.80 29.29 7.50
CA GLY A 450 15.72 30.34 7.96
C GLY A 450 15.01 31.54 8.49
#